data_5720f9ab28dc13a0761b210c76bc0f2b
#
_entry.id   5720f9ab28dc13a0761b210c76bc0f2b
#
_cell.length_a   1.000
_cell.length_b   1.000
_cell.length_c   1.000
_cell.angle_alpha   90.00
_cell.angle_beta   90.00
_cell.angle_gamma   90.00
#
_symmetry.space_group_name_H-M   'P 1'
#
loop_
_entity.id
_entity.type
_entity.pdbx_description
1 polymer ?
#
loop_
_entity_poly.entity_id
_entity_poly.type
_entity_poly.pdbx_seq_one_letter_code
_entity_poly.pdbx_strand_id
1 'polypeptide(L)'
;MSILDKIVATKQQELAALPVTAVTVDSLRAQVAARGGVRDFMAALAEPRAGDVGLIAEVKKASPSAGIIRPDFDPVQIAQEYETAGASCLSVLTDEQYFQGSPEYLRQIREAVDVPLLRKDFVIDARQIAEAIEWGADAVLLIVAILDDDRLREFHDLAVGAGLSALVEVHDAEELARAKALEAPLIGVNNRDLKTFTVDLDTTGKLAAELDLSQTLLVAESGIHTRADVELLQASGARAILVGESLMRQENIAAKVRELGGQTVHGEGGHE
;
A
#
# COMPACT_ATOMS: atom_id res chain seq x y z
N MET A 1 3.36 -25.46 -5.06
CA MET A 1 3.42 -24.43 -4.02
C MET A 1 3.77 -23.11 -4.70
N SER A 2 2.84 -22.18 -4.70
CA SER A 2 3.03 -20.84 -5.30
C SER A 2 4.06 -20.05 -4.51
N ILE A 3 4.51 -18.89 -5.05
CA ILE A 3 5.37 -17.98 -4.28
C ILE A 3 4.63 -17.46 -3.03
N LEU A 4 3.33 -17.19 -3.16
CA LEU A 4 2.48 -16.73 -2.07
C LEU A 4 2.41 -17.76 -0.92
N ASP A 5 2.26 -19.05 -1.23
CA ASP A 5 2.28 -20.13 -0.23
C ASP A 5 3.60 -20.16 0.54
N LYS A 6 4.73 -19.94 -0.16
CA LYS A 6 6.06 -19.90 0.47
C LYS A 6 6.19 -18.70 1.41
N ILE A 7 5.72 -17.53 0.99
CA ILE A 7 5.74 -16.32 1.81
C ILE A 7 4.90 -16.52 3.08
N VAL A 8 3.68 -17.03 2.93
CA VAL A 8 2.79 -17.32 4.08
C VAL A 8 3.44 -18.30 5.05
N ALA A 9 4.07 -19.37 4.53
CA ALA A 9 4.79 -20.34 5.38
C ALA A 9 5.97 -19.69 6.13
N THR A 10 6.69 -18.77 5.51
CA THR A 10 7.75 -18.00 6.18
C THR A 10 7.17 -17.10 7.25
N LYS A 11 6.09 -16.36 6.98
CA LYS A 11 5.42 -15.52 7.99
C LYS A 11 4.92 -16.32 9.18
N GLN A 12 4.42 -17.55 8.97
CA GLN A 12 4.06 -18.44 10.09
C GLN A 12 5.26 -18.77 10.98
N GLN A 13 6.45 -18.95 10.40
CA GLN A 13 7.68 -19.19 11.19
C GLN A 13 8.13 -17.93 11.95
N GLU A 14 8.08 -16.75 11.31
CA GLU A 14 8.37 -15.48 11.97
C GLU A 14 7.45 -15.25 13.18
N LEU A 15 6.14 -15.46 12.98
CA LEU A 15 5.13 -15.32 14.04
C LEU A 15 5.28 -16.31 15.19
N ALA A 16 5.84 -17.51 14.95
CA ALA A 16 6.10 -18.49 16.00
C ALA A 16 7.14 -17.99 17.02
N ALA A 17 7.99 -17.05 16.65
CA ALA A 17 8.97 -16.41 17.54
C ALA A 17 8.37 -15.25 18.35
N LEU A 18 7.20 -14.75 17.99
CA LEU A 18 6.55 -13.65 18.71
C LEU A 18 5.83 -14.13 19.97
N PRO A 19 5.81 -13.33 21.05
CA PRO A 19 5.02 -13.62 22.25
C PRO A 19 3.54 -13.84 21.91
N VAL A 20 2.91 -14.81 22.55
CA VAL A 20 1.46 -15.01 22.45
C VAL A 20 0.77 -13.97 23.33
N THR A 21 0.32 -12.88 22.71
CA THR A 21 -0.42 -11.80 23.36
C THR A 21 -1.80 -11.65 22.73
N ALA A 22 -2.81 -11.48 23.57
CA ALA A 22 -4.15 -11.13 23.06
C ALA A 22 -4.11 -9.70 22.49
N VAL A 23 -4.56 -9.55 21.25
CA VAL A 23 -4.70 -8.26 20.57
C VAL A 23 -6.17 -7.87 20.61
N THR A 24 -6.45 -6.68 21.13
CA THR A 24 -7.82 -6.12 21.20
C THR A 24 -7.82 -4.71 20.66
N VAL A 25 -8.98 -4.23 20.22
CA VAL A 25 -9.14 -2.84 19.76
C VAL A 25 -8.66 -1.85 20.83
N ASP A 26 -8.96 -2.09 22.09
CA ASP A 26 -8.57 -1.18 23.18
C ASP A 26 -7.04 -1.18 23.40
N SER A 27 -6.39 -2.35 23.31
CA SER A 27 -4.92 -2.41 23.39
C SER A 27 -4.24 -1.71 22.23
N LEU A 28 -4.79 -1.83 21.01
CA LEU A 28 -4.27 -1.15 19.83
C LEU A 28 -4.51 0.37 19.89
N ARG A 29 -5.68 0.82 20.36
CA ARG A 29 -5.97 2.24 20.60
C ARG A 29 -5.00 2.86 21.60
N ALA A 30 -4.69 2.14 22.67
CA ALA A 30 -3.71 2.61 23.65
C ALA A 30 -2.31 2.77 23.03
N GLN A 31 -1.89 1.85 22.16
CA GLN A 31 -0.62 1.97 21.41
C GLN A 31 -0.64 3.15 20.44
N VAL A 32 -1.73 3.35 19.69
CA VAL A 32 -1.91 4.52 18.81
C VAL A 32 -1.81 5.82 19.59
N ALA A 33 -2.50 5.91 20.74
CA ALA A 33 -2.45 7.10 21.60
C ALA A 33 -1.03 7.35 22.14
N ALA A 34 -0.33 6.31 22.56
CA ALA A 34 1.04 6.41 23.10
C ALA A 34 2.07 6.92 22.08
N ARG A 35 1.87 6.64 20.78
CA ARG A 35 2.74 7.14 19.70
C ARG A 35 2.33 8.51 19.14
N GLY A 36 1.27 9.14 19.68
CA GLY A 36 0.79 10.46 19.22
C GLY A 36 -0.26 10.43 18.12
N GLY A 37 -0.91 9.27 17.87
CA GLY A 37 -2.00 9.13 16.92
C GLY A 37 -1.62 8.53 15.57
N VAL A 38 -2.55 8.60 14.62
CA VAL A 38 -2.40 8.20 13.20
C VAL A 38 -2.58 9.40 12.29
N ARG A 39 -1.95 9.35 11.13
CA ARG A 39 -2.21 10.27 10.02
C ARG A 39 -3.34 9.69 9.18
N ASP A 40 -4.25 10.53 8.71
CA ASP A 40 -5.43 10.07 7.96
C ASP A 40 -5.04 9.64 6.53
N PHE A 41 -4.88 8.32 6.36
CA PHE A 41 -4.49 7.71 5.11
C PHE A 41 -5.57 7.86 4.03
N MET A 42 -6.85 7.69 4.40
CA MET A 42 -7.95 7.81 3.46
C MET A 42 -8.17 9.25 3.01
N ALA A 43 -8.14 10.22 3.92
CA ALA A 43 -8.26 11.64 3.56
C ALA A 43 -7.12 12.07 2.64
N ALA A 44 -5.88 11.64 2.89
CA ALA A 44 -4.74 11.95 2.04
C ALA A 44 -4.87 11.39 0.62
N LEU A 45 -5.56 10.27 0.43
CA LEU A 45 -5.85 9.71 -0.90
C LEU A 45 -7.04 10.38 -1.57
N ALA A 46 -8.08 10.73 -0.80
CA ALA A 46 -9.28 11.37 -1.32
C ALA A 46 -9.01 12.82 -1.77
N GLU A 47 -8.09 13.50 -1.09
CA GLU A 47 -7.68 14.89 -1.32
C GLU A 47 -6.16 14.95 -1.56
N PRO A 48 -5.69 14.56 -2.76
CA PRO A 48 -4.26 14.50 -3.04
C PRO A 48 -3.59 15.87 -2.88
N ARG A 49 -2.40 15.88 -2.25
CA ARG A 49 -1.61 17.11 -2.01
C ARG A 49 -1.17 17.80 -3.30
N ALA A 50 -1.05 17.04 -4.38
CA ALA A 50 -0.64 17.53 -5.69
C ALA A 50 -1.21 16.63 -6.78
N GLY A 51 -1.54 17.23 -7.94
CA GLY A 51 -2.12 16.49 -9.06
C GLY A 51 -3.61 16.16 -8.87
N ASP A 52 -4.09 15.14 -9.56
CA ASP A 52 -5.51 14.79 -9.68
C ASP A 52 -5.83 13.33 -9.24
N VAL A 53 -4.85 12.59 -8.75
CA VAL A 53 -4.97 11.21 -8.27
C VAL A 53 -4.20 11.02 -6.96
N GLY A 54 -4.78 10.30 -6.01
CA GLY A 54 -4.08 9.89 -4.79
C GLY A 54 -2.93 8.94 -5.14
N LEU A 55 -1.68 9.31 -4.85
CA LEU A 55 -0.52 8.48 -5.15
C LEU A 55 0.04 7.87 -3.86
N ILE A 56 -0.01 6.54 -3.76
CA ILE A 56 0.72 5.75 -2.78
C ILE A 56 2.06 5.35 -3.44
N ALA A 57 3.13 6.05 -3.09
CA ALA A 57 4.46 5.76 -3.63
C ALA A 57 5.14 4.68 -2.78
N GLU A 58 5.56 3.57 -3.43
CA GLU A 58 6.09 2.41 -2.73
C GLU A 58 7.62 2.43 -2.65
N VAL A 59 8.13 2.37 -1.42
CA VAL A 59 9.55 2.23 -1.09
C VAL A 59 9.89 0.73 -1.11
N LYS A 60 10.49 0.27 -2.23
CA LYS A 60 10.74 -1.15 -2.50
C LYS A 60 12.11 -1.39 -3.10
N LYS A 61 12.97 -2.12 -2.36
CA LYS A 61 14.33 -2.47 -2.81
C LYS A 61 14.34 -3.59 -3.83
N ALA A 62 13.55 -4.64 -3.58
CA ALA A 62 13.53 -5.86 -4.39
C ALA A 62 12.13 -6.47 -4.44
N SER A 63 11.90 -7.40 -5.37
CA SER A 63 10.71 -8.26 -5.39
C SER A 63 11.03 -9.64 -5.96
N PRO A 64 10.22 -10.69 -5.68
CA PRO A 64 10.43 -12.03 -6.23
C PRO A 64 10.43 -12.09 -7.76
N SER A 65 9.67 -11.22 -8.42
CA SER A 65 9.54 -11.18 -9.88
C SER A 65 10.64 -10.39 -10.58
N ALA A 66 11.19 -9.35 -9.94
CA ALA A 66 12.13 -8.41 -10.54
C ALA A 66 13.56 -8.49 -9.98
N GLY A 67 13.77 -9.25 -8.89
CA GLY A 67 15.03 -9.23 -8.15
C GLY A 67 15.30 -7.87 -7.49
N ILE A 68 16.55 -7.45 -7.41
CA ILE A 68 16.93 -6.13 -6.91
C ILE A 68 16.50 -5.08 -7.95
N ILE A 69 15.62 -4.15 -7.53
CA ILE A 69 15.10 -3.07 -8.37
C ILE A 69 16.00 -1.84 -8.27
N ARG A 70 16.44 -1.51 -7.04
CA ARG A 70 17.31 -0.36 -6.78
C ARG A 70 18.49 -0.76 -5.92
N PRO A 71 19.71 -0.85 -6.49
CA PRO A 71 20.92 -1.23 -5.75
C PRO A 71 21.37 -0.17 -4.73
N ASP A 72 21.25 1.11 -5.08
CA ASP A 72 21.57 2.30 -4.27
C ASP A 72 20.38 2.72 -3.41
N PHE A 73 19.84 1.78 -2.63
CA PHE A 73 18.62 1.96 -1.88
C PHE A 73 18.84 2.67 -0.54
N ASP A 74 18.40 3.93 -0.44
CA ASP A 74 18.25 4.67 0.80
C ASP A 74 16.74 4.94 1.04
N PRO A 75 16.11 4.22 1.98
CA PRO A 75 14.66 4.31 2.18
C PRO A 75 14.21 5.68 2.65
N VAL A 76 15.01 6.38 3.45
CA VAL A 76 14.69 7.71 3.99
C VAL A 76 14.77 8.76 2.90
N GLN A 77 15.86 8.78 2.14
CA GLN A 77 16.02 9.71 1.03
C GLN A 77 14.90 9.53 -0.01
N ILE A 78 14.61 8.29 -0.39
CA ILE A 78 13.53 7.96 -1.33
C ILE A 78 12.18 8.47 -0.82
N ALA A 79 11.87 8.24 0.46
CA ALA A 79 10.62 8.67 1.08
C ALA A 79 10.47 10.20 1.08
N GLN A 80 11.53 10.93 1.40
CA GLN A 80 11.55 12.40 1.36
C GLN A 80 11.40 12.95 -0.07
N GLU A 81 12.03 12.29 -1.05
CA GLU A 81 11.85 12.65 -2.46
C GLU A 81 10.41 12.43 -2.92
N TYR A 82 9.79 11.31 -2.53
CA TYR A 82 8.38 11.02 -2.82
C TYR A 82 7.44 12.09 -2.22
N GLU A 83 7.62 12.39 -0.92
CA GLU A 83 6.80 13.40 -0.25
C GLU A 83 6.96 14.78 -0.89
N THR A 84 8.20 15.21 -1.14
CA THR A 84 8.51 16.50 -1.78
C THR A 84 7.94 16.59 -3.19
N ALA A 85 7.90 15.47 -3.91
CA ALA A 85 7.34 15.40 -5.25
C ALA A 85 5.81 15.35 -5.27
N GLY A 86 5.14 15.23 -4.10
CA GLY A 86 3.69 15.32 -3.98
C GLY A 86 2.97 13.97 -3.83
N ALA A 87 3.67 12.90 -3.45
CA ALA A 87 3.00 11.65 -3.06
C ALA A 87 2.01 11.90 -1.90
N SER A 88 0.82 11.31 -1.98
CA SER A 88 -0.22 11.44 -0.95
C SER A 88 0.09 10.59 0.28
N CYS A 89 0.56 9.37 0.04
CA CYS A 89 0.92 8.38 1.05
C CYS A 89 2.16 7.60 0.59
N LEU A 90 2.82 6.91 1.52
CA LEU A 90 3.90 5.98 1.18
C LEU A 90 3.52 4.56 1.58
N SER A 91 3.94 3.60 0.76
CA SER A 91 3.90 2.16 1.04
C SER A 91 5.32 1.69 1.33
N VAL A 92 5.54 1.04 2.48
CA VAL A 92 6.88 0.60 2.89
C VAL A 92 6.90 -0.91 3.05
N LEU A 93 7.73 -1.59 2.24
CA LEU A 93 7.95 -3.03 2.35
C LEU A 93 8.64 -3.36 3.65
N THR A 94 8.02 -4.23 4.46
CA THR A 94 8.62 -4.73 5.71
C THR A 94 8.99 -6.21 5.65
N ASP A 95 8.61 -6.94 4.60
CA ASP A 95 9.07 -8.32 4.38
C ASP A 95 10.56 -8.35 4.03
N GLU A 96 11.37 -9.05 4.84
CA GLU A 96 12.82 -9.11 4.69
C GLU A 96 13.25 -10.13 3.64
N GLN A 97 12.68 -11.33 3.69
CA GLN A 97 13.19 -12.46 2.91
C GLN A 97 12.94 -12.32 1.41
N TYR A 98 11.76 -11.88 1.00
CA TYR A 98 11.33 -11.87 -0.39
C TYR A 98 11.42 -10.49 -1.04
N PHE A 99 11.33 -9.41 -0.26
CA PHE A 99 11.33 -8.04 -0.76
C PHE A 99 12.53 -7.22 -0.28
N GLN A 100 13.42 -7.78 0.54
CA GLN A 100 14.52 -7.06 1.17
C GLN A 100 14.05 -5.76 1.87
N GLY A 101 12.82 -5.81 2.41
CA GLY A 101 12.25 -4.79 3.26
C GLY A 101 12.80 -4.85 4.70
N SER A 102 12.31 -3.98 5.57
CA SER A 102 12.65 -4.02 6.98
C SER A 102 11.64 -3.22 7.81
N PRO A 103 11.27 -3.67 9.02
CA PRO A 103 10.57 -2.85 10.00
C PRO A 103 11.29 -1.54 10.31
N GLU A 104 12.62 -1.57 10.31
CA GLU A 104 13.45 -0.41 10.57
C GLU A 104 13.30 0.67 9.50
N TYR A 105 13.06 0.30 8.23
CA TYR A 105 12.77 1.28 7.18
C TYR A 105 11.49 2.05 7.48
N LEU A 106 10.44 1.36 7.96
CA LEU A 106 9.18 1.99 8.31
C LEU A 106 9.33 2.96 9.48
N ARG A 107 10.10 2.60 10.52
CA ARG A 107 10.41 3.48 11.66
C ARG A 107 11.17 4.74 11.23
N GLN A 108 12.23 4.58 10.45
CA GLN A 108 13.05 5.70 9.98
C GLN A 108 12.28 6.63 9.06
N ILE A 109 11.45 6.09 8.16
CA ILE A 109 10.61 6.89 7.28
C ILE A 109 9.55 7.64 8.10
N ARG A 110 8.95 7.02 9.14
CA ARG A 110 7.98 7.68 10.02
C ARG A 110 8.53 8.95 10.65
N GLU A 111 9.80 8.94 11.03
CA GLU A 111 10.48 10.10 11.63
C GLU A 111 10.86 11.17 10.60
N ALA A 112 10.98 10.81 9.32
CA ALA A 112 11.55 11.66 8.28
C ALA A 112 10.51 12.35 7.38
N VAL A 113 9.25 11.89 7.36
CA VAL A 113 8.18 12.42 6.50
C VAL A 113 6.88 12.64 7.29
N ASP A 114 6.00 13.49 6.75
CA ASP A 114 4.69 13.81 7.35
C ASP A 114 3.50 13.12 6.68
N VAL A 115 3.68 12.50 5.50
CA VAL A 115 2.61 11.76 4.81
C VAL A 115 2.27 10.44 5.52
N PRO A 116 1.02 9.96 5.40
CA PRO A 116 0.62 8.67 5.97
C PRO A 116 1.38 7.49 5.39
N LEU A 117 1.62 6.46 6.21
CA LEU A 117 2.42 5.28 5.88
C LEU A 117 1.59 4.00 5.91
N LEU A 118 1.70 3.20 4.85
CA LEU A 118 1.17 1.84 4.76
C LEU A 118 2.28 0.83 5.07
N ARG A 119 2.06 -0.07 6.05
CA ARG A 119 2.85 -1.29 6.17
C ARG A 119 2.49 -2.24 5.03
N LYS A 120 3.39 -2.44 4.08
CA LYS A 120 3.23 -3.38 2.96
C LYS A 120 3.90 -4.70 3.33
N ASP A 121 3.10 -5.65 3.79
CA ASP A 121 3.52 -6.98 4.28
C ASP A 121 2.37 -7.97 4.12
N PHE A 122 2.61 -9.24 4.45
CA PHE A 122 1.64 -10.32 4.44
C PHE A 122 1.09 -10.52 5.85
N VAL A 123 -0.02 -9.84 6.16
CA VAL A 123 -0.67 -9.91 7.47
C VAL A 123 -1.53 -11.16 7.55
N ILE A 124 -1.17 -12.07 8.46
CA ILE A 124 -1.84 -13.36 8.71
C ILE A 124 -2.13 -13.59 10.20
N ASP A 125 -1.80 -12.62 11.06
CA ASP A 125 -2.00 -12.67 12.51
C ASP A 125 -2.23 -11.27 13.08
N ALA A 126 -3.13 -11.15 14.04
CA ALA A 126 -3.48 -9.87 14.67
C ALA A 126 -2.28 -9.14 15.30
N ARG A 127 -1.27 -9.88 15.77
CA ARG A 127 -0.05 -9.30 16.35
C ARG A 127 0.71 -8.42 15.35
N GLN A 128 0.62 -8.71 14.05
CA GLN A 128 1.25 -7.88 13.01
C GLN A 128 0.58 -6.50 12.89
N ILE A 129 -0.69 -6.35 13.31
CA ILE A 129 -1.33 -5.03 13.39
C ILE A 129 -0.74 -4.22 14.55
N ALA A 130 -0.48 -4.86 15.69
CA ALA A 130 0.20 -4.22 16.82
C ALA A 130 1.63 -3.80 16.45
N GLU A 131 2.38 -4.65 15.74
CA GLU A 131 3.71 -4.31 15.19
C GLU A 131 3.63 -3.12 14.22
N ALA A 132 2.62 -3.10 13.32
CA ALA A 132 2.44 -1.99 12.38
C ALA A 132 2.28 -0.65 13.11
N ILE A 133 1.50 -0.63 14.20
CA ILE A 133 1.35 0.55 15.05
C ILE A 133 2.68 0.92 15.70
N GLU A 134 3.39 -0.04 16.29
CA GLU A 134 4.68 0.18 16.93
C GLU A 134 5.72 0.76 15.96
N TRP A 135 5.72 0.29 14.72
CA TRP A 135 6.66 0.74 13.68
C TRP A 135 6.25 2.05 13.00
N GLY A 136 5.07 2.57 13.29
CA GLY A 136 4.63 3.89 12.82
C GLY A 136 3.71 3.88 11.60
N ALA A 137 3.12 2.74 11.20
CA ALA A 137 2.16 2.68 10.11
C ALA A 137 0.82 3.33 10.47
N ASP A 138 0.20 4.01 9.51
CA ASP A 138 -1.15 4.58 9.60
C ASP A 138 -2.18 3.71 8.89
N ALA A 139 -1.70 2.76 8.06
CA ALA A 139 -2.51 1.78 7.35
C ALA A 139 -1.80 0.42 7.33
N VAL A 140 -2.60 -0.64 7.18
CA VAL A 140 -2.14 -2.01 6.97
C VAL A 140 -2.73 -2.59 5.69
N LEU A 141 -2.01 -3.53 5.07
CA LEU A 141 -2.49 -4.29 3.92
C LEU A 141 -3.17 -5.57 4.40
N LEU A 142 -4.37 -5.84 3.91
CA LEU A 142 -5.09 -7.09 4.10
C LEU A 142 -5.33 -7.74 2.74
N ILE A 143 -4.61 -8.82 2.44
CA ILE A 143 -4.69 -9.53 1.16
C ILE A 143 -5.76 -10.62 1.26
N VAL A 144 -6.87 -10.47 0.53
CA VAL A 144 -8.01 -11.40 0.59
C VAL A 144 -7.59 -12.82 0.21
N ALA A 145 -6.68 -12.99 -0.75
CA ALA A 145 -6.19 -14.29 -1.22
C ALA A 145 -5.56 -15.17 -0.13
N ILE A 146 -5.05 -14.59 0.96
CA ILE A 146 -4.34 -15.34 2.03
C ILE A 146 -5.10 -15.42 3.35
N LEU A 147 -6.28 -14.80 3.44
CA LEU A 147 -7.10 -14.76 4.64
C LEU A 147 -8.44 -15.48 4.40
N ASP A 148 -8.90 -16.26 5.35
CA ASP A 148 -10.29 -16.68 5.43
C ASP A 148 -11.19 -15.49 5.86
N ASP A 149 -12.51 -15.66 5.75
CA ASP A 149 -13.45 -14.57 6.02
C ASP A 149 -13.46 -14.12 7.48
N ASP A 150 -13.25 -15.06 8.42
CA ASP A 150 -13.23 -14.76 9.84
C ASP A 150 -12.00 -13.89 10.18
N ARG A 151 -10.81 -14.27 9.69
CA ARG A 151 -9.57 -13.49 9.89
C ARG A 151 -9.60 -12.17 9.14
N LEU A 152 -10.13 -12.14 7.93
CA LEU A 152 -10.26 -10.90 7.15
C LEU A 152 -11.09 -9.88 7.92
N ARG A 153 -12.24 -10.31 8.48
CA ARG A 153 -13.11 -9.46 9.29
C ARG A 153 -12.44 -9.06 10.60
N GLU A 154 -11.87 -10.02 11.33
CA GLU A 154 -11.17 -9.75 12.58
C GLU A 154 -10.07 -8.69 12.40
N PHE A 155 -9.21 -8.86 11.41
CA PHE A 155 -8.07 -7.95 11.21
C PHE A 155 -8.51 -6.59 10.70
N HIS A 156 -9.54 -6.54 9.85
CA HIS A 156 -10.15 -5.29 9.43
C HIS A 156 -10.73 -4.52 10.62
N ASP A 157 -11.54 -5.20 11.45
CA ASP A 157 -12.18 -4.58 12.61
C ASP A 157 -11.16 -4.12 13.65
N LEU A 158 -10.09 -4.88 13.86
CA LEU A 158 -8.98 -4.50 14.74
C LEU A 158 -8.26 -3.24 14.22
N ALA A 159 -7.90 -3.21 12.95
CA ALA A 159 -7.18 -2.08 12.35
C ALA A 159 -8.04 -0.81 12.36
N VAL A 160 -9.26 -0.89 11.81
CA VAL A 160 -10.19 0.26 11.74
C VAL A 160 -10.64 0.69 13.14
N GLY A 161 -10.93 -0.29 14.02
CA GLY A 161 -11.29 -0.01 15.40
C GLY A 161 -10.17 0.70 16.18
N ALA A 162 -8.91 0.48 15.83
CA ALA A 162 -7.77 1.20 16.41
C ALA A 162 -7.54 2.58 15.79
N GLY A 163 -8.21 2.91 14.68
CA GLY A 163 -8.05 4.16 13.94
C GLY A 163 -7.10 4.09 12.76
N LEU A 164 -6.57 2.92 12.41
CA LEU A 164 -5.79 2.73 11.18
C LEU A 164 -6.72 2.57 9.97
N SER A 165 -6.20 2.84 8.76
CA SER A 165 -6.84 2.38 7.54
C SER A 165 -6.45 0.94 7.22
N ALA A 166 -7.38 0.18 6.61
CA ALA A 166 -7.09 -1.15 6.08
C ALA A 166 -7.26 -1.13 4.56
N LEU A 167 -6.16 -1.27 3.82
CA LEU A 167 -6.19 -1.45 2.37
C LEU A 167 -6.49 -2.93 2.10
N VAL A 168 -7.71 -3.23 1.64
CA VAL A 168 -8.16 -4.60 1.35
C VAL A 168 -7.84 -4.90 -0.11
N GLU A 169 -6.82 -5.73 -0.34
CA GLU A 169 -6.32 -6.06 -1.68
C GLU A 169 -7.06 -7.26 -2.26
N VAL A 170 -7.57 -7.10 -3.50
CA VAL A 170 -8.30 -8.12 -4.26
C VAL A 170 -7.72 -8.27 -5.67
N HIS A 171 -7.88 -9.49 -6.26
CA HIS A 171 -7.33 -9.84 -7.57
C HIS A 171 -8.42 -10.25 -8.58
N ASP A 172 -9.59 -10.66 -8.10
CA ASP A 172 -10.69 -11.14 -8.92
C ASP A 172 -12.07 -10.83 -8.29
N ALA A 173 -13.14 -11.23 -9.00
CA ALA A 173 -14.51 -10.98 -8.58
C ALA A 173 -14.93 -11.77 -7.33
N GLU A 174 -14.34 -12.95 -7.08
CA GLU A 174 -14.63 -13.76 -5.89
C GLU A 174 -14.04 -13.07 -4.64
N GLU A 175 -12.80 -12.62 -4.71
CA GLU A 175 -12.15 -11.85 -3.65
C GLU A 175 -12.85 -10.50 -3.42
N LEU A 176 -13.28 -9.83 -4.52
CA LEU A 176 -14.04 -8.59 -4.42
C LEU A 176 -15.38 -8.78 -3.68
N ALA A 177 -16.09 -9.88 -3.96
CA ALA A 177 -17.34 -10.19 -3.27
C ALA A 177 -17.14 -10.32 -1.75
N ARG A 178 -16.01 -10.91 -1.32
CA ARG A 178 -15.61 -11.02 0.08
C ARG A 178 -15.27 -9.65 0.71
N ALA A 179 -14.54 -8.81 0.00
CA ALA A 179 -14.24 -7.43 0.43
C ALA A 179 -15.52 -6.57 0.55
N LYS A 180 -16.48 -6.74 -0.37
CA LYS A 180 -17.80 -6.08 -0.31
C LYS A 180 -18.62 -6.54 0.90
N ALA A 181 -18.61 -7.84 1.23
CA ALA A 181 -19.28 -8.38 2.40
C ALA A 181 -18.68 -7.87 3.73
N LEU A 182 -17.45 -7.38 3.69
CA LEU A 182 -16.79 -6.69 4.79
C LEU A 182 -17.19 -5.22 4.91
N GLU A 183 -17.82 -4.65 3.88
CA GLU A 183 -18.12 -3.22 3.74
C GLU A 183 -16.82 -2.36 3.79
N ALA A 184 -15.72 -2.88 3.21
CA ALA A 184 -14.42 -2.22 3.23
C ALA A 184 -14.47 -0.87 2.50
N PRO A 185 -14.14 0.26 3.15
CA PRO A 185 -14.20 1.58 2.52
C PRO A 185 -12.97 1.87 1.63
N LEU A 186 -11.92 1.07 1.73
CA LEU A 186 -10.68 1.21 0.97
C LEU A 186 -10.31 -0.14 0.35
N ILE A 187 -10.47 -0.26 -0.96
CA ILE A 187 -10.19 -1.48 -1.71
C ILE A 187 -9.08 -1.24 -2.72
N GLY A 188 -8.08 -2.11 -2.71
CA GLY A 188 -7.01 -2.17 -3.69
C GLY A 188 -7.28 -3.27 -4.72
N VAL A 189 -7.32 -2.93 -6.01
CA VAL A 189 -7.34 -3.91 -7.09
C VAL A 189 -5.92 -4.10 -7.60
N ASN A 190 -5.38 -5.28 -7.36
CA ASN A 190 -4.06 -5.63 -7.87
C ASN A 190 -4.18 -6.21 -9.29
N ASN A 191 -3.73 -5.44 -10.28
CA ASN A 191 -3.74 -5.84 -11.69
C ASN A 191 -2.74 -6.97 -12.02
N ARG A 192 -1.92 -7.40 -11.05
CA ARG A 192 -0.98 -8.51 -11.20
C ARG A 192 -1.58 -9.79 -10.64
N ASP A 193 -1.76 -10.78 -11.48
CA ASP A 193 -2.07 -12.14 -11.05
C ASP A 193 -0.88 -12.72 -10.26
N LEU A 194 -1.12 -13.11 -9.00
CA LEU A 194 -0.07 -13.60 -8.09
C LEU A 194 0.43 -15.02 -8.44
N LYS A 195 -0.27 -15.74 -9.34
CA LYS A 195 0.12 -17.10 -9.79
C LYS A 195 0.99 -17.05 -11.03
N THR A 196 0.62 -16.19 -12.00
CA THR A 196 1.27 -16.09 -13.31
C THR A 196 2.20 -14.90 -13.45
N PHE A 197 2.11 -13.91 -12.56
CA PHE A 197 2.74 -12.60 -12.61
C PHE A 197 2.33 -11.74 -13.82
N THR A 198 1.33 -12.17 -14.58
CA THR A 198 0.77 -11.37 -15.67
C THR A 198 0.07 -10.15 -15.13
N VAL A 199 0.23 -9.02 -15.82
CA VAL A 199 -0.41 -7.75 -15.48
C VAL A 199 -1.45 -7.41 -16.53
N ASP A 200 -2.67 -7.07 -16.09
CA ASP A 200 -3.79 -6.64 -16.94
C ASP A 200 -4.52 -5.47 -16.27
N LEU A 201 -4.33 -4.25 -16.79
CA LEU A 201 -4.97 -3.03 -16.25
C LEU A 201 -6.50 -3.06 -16.38
N ASP A 202 -7.06 -3.85 -17.30
CA ASP A 202 -8.50 -4.02 -17.43
C ASP A 202 -9.12 -4.70 -16.19
N THR A 203 -8.33 -5.37 -15.37
CA THR A 203 -8.80 -5.96 -14.11
C THR A 203 -9.45 -4.90 -13.21
N THR A 204 -8.80 -3.74 -13.05
CA THR A 204 -9.37 -2.63 -12.28
C THR A 204 -10.72 -2.20 -12.83
N GLY A 205 -10.84 -2.03 -14.16
CA GLY A 205 -12.11 -1.61 -14.79
C GLY A 205 -13.23 -2.63 -14.62
N LYS A 206 -12.91 -3.93 -14.77
CA LYS A 206 -13.87 -5.02 -14.58
C LYS A 206 -14.42 -5.07 -13.16
N LEU A 207 -13.54 -4.93 -12.15
CA LEU A 207 -13.93 -5.01 -10.74
C LEU A 207 -14.59 -3.70 -10.25
N ALA A 208 -14.14 -2.55 -10.74
CA ALA A 208 -14.75 -1.26 -10.42
C ALA A 208 -16.24 -1.18 -10.78
N ALA A 209 -16.65 -1.83 -11.89
CA ALA A 209 -18.04 -1.87 -12.32
C ALA A 209 -18.99 -2.57 -11.31
N GLU A 210 -18.45 -3.35 -10.37
CA GLU A 210 -19.19 -4.05 -9.33
C GLU A 210 -19.21 -3.30 -7.99
N LEU A 211 -18.51 -2.15 -7.89
CA LEU A 211 -18.39 -1.36 -6.66
C LEU A 211 -19.32 -0.16 -6.63
N ASP A 212 -19.77 0.20 -5.43
CA ASP A 212 -20.33 1.52 -5.16
C ASP A 212 -19.17 2.49 -4.85
N LEU A 213 -18.70 3.19 -5.88
CA LEU A 213 -17.60 4.14 -5.77
C LEU A 213 -17.94 5.42 -4.98
N SER A 214 -19.21 5.58 -4.55
CA SER A 214 -19.60 6.65 -3.61
C SER A 214 -19.27 6.30 -2.15
N GLN A 215 -19.14 5.00 -1.86
CA GLN A 215 -18.83 4.48 -0.52
C GLN A 215 -17.42 3.89 -0.40
N THR A 216 -16.80 3.56 -1.55
CA THR A 216 -15.50 2.88 -1.60
C THR A 216 -14.48 3.72 -2.35
N LEU A 217 -13.34 3.99 -1.71
CA LEU A 217 -12.17 4.53 -2.38
C LEU A 217 -11.40 3.37 -3.04
N LEU A 218 -11.36 3.41 -4.38
CA LEU A 218 -10.69 2.39 -5.19
C LEU A 218 -9.24 2.79 -5.46
N VAL A 219 -8.30 1.90 -5.10
CA VAL A 219 -6.87 1.99 -5.42
C VAL A 219 -6.54 0.99 -6.51
N ALA A 220 -5.90 1.42 -7.59
CA ALA A 220 -5.34 0.50 -8.59
C ALA A 220 -3.87 0.23 -8.31
N GLU A 221 -3.48 -1.05 -8.34
CA GLU A 221 -2.12 -1.49 -8.02
C GLU A 221 -1.51 -2.29 -9.16
N SER A 222 -0.20 -2.21 -9.31
CA SER A 222 0.61 -2.92 -10.32
C SER A 222 0.37 -2.50 -11.77
N GLY A 223 1.43 -2.56 -12.57
CA GLY A 223 1.38 -2.33 -14.02
C GLY A 223 1.30 -0.88 -14.47
N ILE A 224 1.41 0.07 -13.58
CA ILE A 224 1.27 1.49 -13.86
C ILE A 224 2.64 2.07 -14.20
N HIS A 225 2.82 2.49 -15.45
CA HIS A 225 4.10 2.97 -15.97
C HIS A 225 4.05 4.41 -16.51
N THR A 226 2.90 4.84 -17.02
CA THR A 226 2.75 6.13 -17.72
C THR A 226 1.56 6.91 -17.18
N ARG A 227 1.52 8.20 -17.48
CA ARG A 227 0.33 9.02 -17.19
C ARG A 227 -0.92 8.49 -17.90
N ALA A 228 -0.78 7.96 -19.12
CA ALA A 228 -1.89 7.36 -19.86
C ALA A 228 -2.49 6.14 -19.14
N ASP A 229 -1.66 5.33 -18.47
CA ASP A 229 -2.16 4.23 -17.64
C ASP A 229 -3.00 4.75 -16.47
N VAL A 230 -2.55 5.84 -15.84
CA VAL A 230 -3.27 6.48 -14.73
C VAL A 230 -4.62 7.02 -15.21
N GLU A 231 -4.66 7.70 -16.36
CA GLU A 231 -5.90 8.24 -16.95
C GLU A 231 -6.89 7.13 -17.30
N LEU A 232 -6.41 6.00 -17.82
CA LEU A 232 -7.23 4.81 -18.05
C LEU A 232 -7.87 4.29 -16.75
N LEU A 233 -7.07 4.19 -15.69
CA LEU A 233 -7.53 3.71 -14.38
C LEU A 233 -8.49 4.69 -13.71
N GLN A 234 -8.24 6.00 -13.82
CA GLN A 234 -9.17 7.04 -13.35
C GLN A 234 -10.50 7.00 -14.11
N ALA A 235 -10.46 6.82 -15.44
CA ALA A 235 -11.68 6.63 -16.25
C ALA A 235 -12.49 5.40 -15.84
N SER A 236 -11.82 4.38 -15.26
CA SER A 236 -12.44 3.18 -14.69
C SER A 236 -12.93 3.39 -13.25
N GLY A 237 -12.71 4.56 -12.64
CA GLY A 237 -13.17 4.89 -11.30
C GLY A 237 -12.14 4.80 -10.19
N ALA A 238 -10.88 4.48 -10.49
CA ALA A 238 -9.81 4.55 -9.49
C ALA A 238 -9.57 5.99 -9.05
N ARG A 239 -9.57 6.24 -7.75
CA ARG A 239 -9.26 7.55 -7.15
C ARG A 239 -7.85 7.62 -6.63
N ALA A 240 -7.20 6.47 -6.48
CA ALA A 240 -5.81 6.39 -6.07
C ALA A 240 -5.08 5.27 -6.82
N ILE A 241 -3.76 5.36 -6.86
CA ILE A 241 -2.86 4.37 -7.45
C ILE A 241 -1.75 4.02 -6.46
N LEU A 242 -1.32 2.76 -6.47
CA LEU A 242 -0.13 2.30 -5.74
C LEU A 242 0.95 1.91 -6.75
N VAL A 243 2.09 2.58 -6.68
CA VAL A 243 3.17 2.44 -7.66
C VAL A 243 4.52 2.27 -6.97
N GLY A 244 5.22 1.20 -7.32
CA GLY A 244 6.55 0.90 -6.78
C GLY A 244 7.61 0.79 -7.87
N GLU A 245 7.58 -0.30 -8.63
CA GLU A 245 8.65 -0.66 -9.57
C GLU A 245 8.97 0.44 -10.59
N SER A 246 7.95 1.05 -11.20
CA SER A 246 8.14 2.09 -12.20
C SER A 246 8.72 3.39 -11.63
N LEU A 247 8.52 3.68 -10.33
CA LEU A 247 9.17 4.77 -9.61
C LEU A 247 10.62 4.41 -9.26
N MET A 248 10.83 3.22 -8.66
CA MET A 248 12.15 2.79 -8.18
C MET A 248 13.19 2.63 -9.29
N ARG A 249 12.78 2.36 -10.53
CA ARG A 249 13.68 2.22 -11.68
C ARG A 249 14.14 3.56 -12.28
N GLN A 250 13.56 4.70 -11.85
CA GLN A 250 13.92 6.00 -12.39
C GLN A 250 15.17 6.58 -11.72
N GLU A 251 16.01 7.25 -12.52
CA GLU A 251 17.08 8.09 -11.98
C GLU A 251 16.48 9.32 -11.27
N ASN A 252 15.48 9.95 -11.88
CA ASN A 252 14.73 11.08 -11.31
C ASN A 252 13.34 10.62 -10.83
N ILE A 253 13.31 10.12 -9.61
CA ILE A 253 12.09 9.64 -8.95
C ILE A 253 11.04 10.75 -8.86
N ALA A 254 11.45 11.97 -8.48
CA ALA A 254 10.55 13.09 -8.29
C ALA A 254 9.83 13.49 -9.59
N ALA A 255 10.51 13.44 -10.73
CA ALA A 255 9.89 13.71 -12.02
C ALA A 255 8.79 12.69 -12.34
N LYS A 256 9.05 11.41 -12.05
CA LYS A 256 8.08 10.33 -12.29
C LYS A 256 6.87 10.41 -11.37
N VAL A 257 7.05 10.77 -10.11
CA VAL A 257 5.95 11.04 -9.17
C VAL A 257 5.04 12.15 -9.70
N ARG A 258 5.62 13.26 -10.17
CA ARG A 258 4.85 14.36 -10.76
C ARG A 258 4.11 13.96 -12.03
N GLU A 259 4.77 13.22 -12.92
CA GLU A 259 4.17 12.70 -14.15
C GLU A 259 2.93 11.86 -13.83
N LEU A 260 3.08 10.84 -12.99
CA LEU A 260 1.98 9.93 -12.63
C LEU A 260 0.87 10.66 -11.86
N GLY A 261 1.23 11.60 -10.97
CA GLY A 261 0.28 12.41 -10.21
C GLY A 261 -0.51 13.42 -11.05
N GLY A 262 -0.18 13.61 -12.32
CA GLY A 262 -0.85 14.60 -13.18
C GLY A 262 -0.49 16.05 -12.88
N GLN A 263 0.69 16.27 -12.28
CA GLN A 263 1.18 17.62 -12.02
C GLN A 263 1.73 18.23 -13.31
N THR A 264 1.23 19.41 -13.69
CA THR A 264 1.82 20.19 -14.79
C THR A 264 3.23 20.61 -14.40
N VAL A 265 4.22 20.05 -15.05
CA VAL A 265 5.59 20.59 -14.99
C VAL A 265 5.55 21.92 -15.77
N HIS A 266 5.43 23.03 -15.04
CA HIS A 266 5.72 24.34 -15.67
C HIS A 266 7.23 24.29 -16.02
N GLY A 267 7.50 24.16 -17.30
CA GLY A 267 8.85 24.25 -17.82
C GLY A 267 9.50 25.51 -17.26
N GLU A 268 10.66 25.37 -16.64
CA GLU A 268 11.53 26.50 -16.36
C GLU A 268 11.75 27.20 -17.69
N GLY A 269 11.07 28.34 -17.85
CA GLY A 269 11.20 29.19 -19.02
C GLY A 269 12.66 29.59 -19.15
N GLY A 270 13.27 29.18 -20.26
CA GLY A 270 14.59 29.65 -20.63
C GLY A 270 14.60 31.18 -20.61
N HIS A 271 15.44 31.74 -19.78
CA HIS A 271 15.88 33.09 -19.96
C HIS A 271 16.90 33.08 -21.11
N GLU A 272 16.47 33.56 -22.29
CA GLU A 272 17.38 34.13 -23.27
C GLU A 272 17.91 35.48 -22.79
#